data_8faccc6144dfce19dda89e4edf760703
#
_entry.id   8faccc6144dfce19dda89e4edf760703
#
_cell.length_a   1.000
_cell.length_b   1.000
_cell.length_c   1.000
_cell.angle_alpha   90.00
_cell.angle_beta   90.00
_cell.angle_gamma   90.00
#
_symmetry.space_group_name_H-M   'P 1'
#
loop_
_entity.id
_entity.type
_entity.pdbx_description
1 polymer ?
#
loop_
_entity_poly.entity_id
_entity_poly.type
_entity_poly.pdbx_seq_one_letter_code
_entity_poly.pdbx_strand_id
1 'polypeptide(L)'
;MCKRILKSQTNEFSGIPFYKISTFGGTPTVYIDEKIYREYKEKYSYPKKGDILISAAGTIGKTVIFDGEDSYFQDSNIVWIENDESKVTNQFLYYFLQTNPFITTNGSTIKRLYNDNLRDTKIPNVPSIQQQNQITDILGALDKKIQINNQINQELEAMAKTLYDYWFVQFDFPDQNGKPYKSSGGKMVYNPEFKREIPEGWGVASIRDFESNIITGKTPSRTNSDNFGGEIPFITIGDIRGNTYIYRTSETLTDLGASVQKNKYLPEESLCVSCIATVGEIGFTTEPSHTNQQINSIVFEDETNRYYLYFALKNYFENANVSAKTGNTFANMNKEDFSGIKIIFPNKEIKNNFHKITEPYFSQIKCLQGQNQQLTQLRDWLLPMLMNGQVII
;
A
#
# COMPACT_ATOMS: atom_id res chain seq x y z
N MET A 1 -21.45 20.87 -0.36
CA MET A 1 -20.16 20.64 -1.07
C MET A 1 -19.30 21.89 -1.00
N CYS A 2 -17.99 21.75 -0.92
CA CYS A 2 -17.05 22.86 -0.88
C CYS A 2 -17.07 23.73 -2.15
N LYS A 3 -16.61 24.96 -2.04
CA LYS A 3 -16.34 25.83 -3.20
C LYS A 3 -15.18 25.26 -4.03
N ARG A 4 -15.28 25.34 -5.34
CA ARG A 4 -14.26 24.81 -6.27
C ARG A 4 -12.92 25.51 -6.09
N ILE A 5 -11.85 24.69 -6.02
CA ILE A 5 -10.45 25.10 -6.04
C ILE A 5 -9.91 24.92 -7.46
N LEU A 6 -9.26 25.95 -7.99
CA LEU A 6 -8.60 25.90 -9.30
C LEU A 6 -7.19 25.29 -9.16
N LYS A 7 -6.68 24.68 -10.24
CA LYS A 7 -5.32 24.08 -10.24
C LYS A 7 -4.23 25.12 -9.88
N SER A 8 -4.42 26.38 -10.30
CA SER A 8 -3.51 27.50 -9.94
C SER A 8 -3.52 27.89 -8.47
N GLN A 9 -4.49 27.42 -7.69
CA GLN A 9 -4.62 27.67 -6.24
C GLN A 9 -4.07 26.52 -5.41
N THR A 10 -3.47 25.50 -6.06
CA THR A 10 -2.90 24.34 -5.37
C THR A 10 -1.38 24.29 -5.54
N ASN A 11 -0.69 23.74 -4.55
CA ASN A 11 0.75 23.42 -4.59
C ASN A 11 0.99 22.01 -4.04
N GLU A 12 2.20 21.46 -4.24
CA GLU A 12 2.56 20.10 -3.82
C GLU A 12 3.43 20.06 -2.54
N PHE A 13 3.64 21.21 -1.90
CA PHE A 13 4.68 21.28 -0.85
C PHE A 13 4.14 21.53 0.55
N SER A 14 3.21 22.50 0.72
CA SER A 14 2.77 22.90 2.05
C SER A 14 1.45 23.68 2.03
N GLY A 15 0.79 23.76 3.17
CA GLY A 15 -0.48 24.46 3.38
C GLY A 15 -1.56 23.54 3.94
N ILE A 16 -2.81 23.91 3.70
CA ILE A 16 -3.96 23.10 4.12
C ILE A 16 -4.15 21.91 3.16
N PRO A 17 -4.22 20.68 3.63
CA PRO A 17 -4.46 19.49 2.81
C PRO A 17 -5.68 19.64 1.90
N PHE A 18 -5.51 19.40 0.60
CA PHE A 18 -6.61 19.41 -0.36
C PHE A 18 -6.85 17.99 -0.90
N TYR A 19 -7.94 17.39 -0.49
CA TYR A 19 -8.33 16.04 -0.90
C TYR A 19 -9.08 16.07 -2.23
N LYS A 20 -8.46 15.51 -3.25
CA LYS A 20 -9.10 15.16 -4.52
C LYS A 20 -9.77 13.79 -4.39
N ILE A 21 -10.61 13.44 -5.37
CA ILE A 21 -11.26 12.12 -5.39
C ILE A 21 -10.23 10.97 -5.32
N SER A 22 -9.07 11.13 -5.95
CA SER A 22 -7.99 10.13 -5.98
C SER A 22 -7.26 9.98 -4.64
N THR A 23 -7.27 11.01 -3.79
CA THR A 23 -6.59 11.00 -2.48
C THR A 23 -7.57 10.97 -1.30
N PHE A 24 -8.88 10.96 -1.59
CA PHE A 24 -9.91 10.97 -0.56
C PHE A 24 -9.82 9.76 0.37
N GLY A 25 -9.76 10.03 1.68
CA GLY A 25 -9.57 9.02 2.72
C GLY A 25 -8.20 8.34 2.69
N GLY A 26 -7.20 9.00 2.17
CA GLY A 26 -5.80 8.61 2.18
C GLY A 26 -4.88 9.80 2.41
N THR A 27 -3.64 9.76 1.91
CA THR A 27 -2.66 10.85 2.06
C THR A 27 -2.86 11.92 0.99
N PRO A 28 -2.96 13.21 1.37
CA PRO A 28 -3.06 14.30 0.41
C PRO A 28 -1.75 14.46 -0.37
N THR A 29 -1.85 14.78 -1.65
CA THR A 29 -0.70 15.06 -2.52
C THR A 29 -0.61 16.52 -2.97
N VAL A 30 -1.60 17.32 -2.59
CA VAL A 30 -1.66 18.75 -2.90
C VAL A 30 -2.27 19.53 -1.74
N TYR A 31 -1.91 20.80 -1.67
CA TYR A 31 -2.27 21.71 -0.59
C TYR A 31 -2.80 23.00 -1.16
N ILE A 32 -3.56 23.76 -0.36
CA ILE A 32 -4.04 25.11 -0.68
C ILE A 32 -3.52 26.13 0.33
N ASP A 33 -3.51 27.39 -0.07
CA ASP A 33 -3.12 28.49 0.81
C ASP A 33 -4.12 28.66 1.96
N GLU A 34 -3.59 28.94 3.16
CA GLU A 34 -4.40 29.11 4.37
C GLU A 34 -5.41 30.25 4.27
N LYS A 35 -5.09 31.33 3.52
CA LYS A 35 -6.02 32.46 3.31
C LYS A 35 -7.22 32.03 2.48
N ILE A 36 -6.99 31.25 1.42
CA ILE A 36 -8.07 30.68 0.58
C ILE A 36 -8.94 29.76 1.41
N TYR A 37 -8.31 28.89 2.23
CA TYR A 37 -9.03 27.98 3.12
C TYR A 37 -9.94 28.75 4.08
N ARG A 38 -9.40 29.72 4.83
CA ARG A 38 -10.17 30.51 5.82
C ARG A 38 -11.31 31.28 5.16
N GLU A 39 -11.04 31.95 4.03
CA GLU A 39 -12.04 32.69 3.27
C GLU A 39 -13.17 31.77 2.79
N TYR A 40 -12.85 30.59 2.26
CA TYR A 40 -13.85 29.70 1.70
C TYR A 40 -14.63 28.94 2.79
N LYS A 41 -13.97 28.59 3.90
CA LYS A 41 -14.62 27.99 5.07
C LYS A 41 -15.65 28.93 5.71
N GLU A 42 -15.38 30.24 5.71
CA GLU A 42 -16.29 31.25 6.25
C GLU A 42 -17.48 31.56 5.31
N LYS A 43 -17.20 31.66 4.00
CA LYS A 43 -18.19 32.15 3.02
C LYS A 43 -19.06 31.04 2.42
N TYR A 44 -18.61 29.81 2.43
CA TYR A 44 -19.26 28.70 1.75
C TYR A 44 -19.52 27.53 2.69
N SER A 45 -20.37 26.60 2.21
CA SER A 45 -20.68 25.38 2.93
C SER A 45 -19.42 24.54 3.15
N TYR A 46 -19.22 24.10 4.38
CA TYR A 46 -18.05 23.35 4.82
C TYR A 46 -18.51 22.29 5.86
N PRO A 47 -17.93 21.05 5.84
CA PRO A 47 -18.35 20.00 6.76
C PRO A 47 -17.95 20.32 8.20
N LYS A 48 -18.71 19.79 9.16
CA LYS A 48 -18.45 19.86 10.60
C LYS A 48 -17.84 18.54 11.07
N LYS A 49 -17.10 18.57 12.16
CA LYS A 49 -16.62 17.37 12.82
C LYS A 49 -17.76 16.39 13.05
N GLY A 50 -17.58 15.14 12.63
CA GLY A 50 -18.59 14.10 12.72
C GLY A 50 -19.42 13.92 11.43
N ASP A 51 -19.45 14.89 10.53
CA ASP A 51 -20.13 14.73 9.24
C ASP A 51 -19.51 13.59 8.44
N ILE A 52 -20.35 12.87 7.70
CA ILE A 52 -19.89 11.77 6.85
C ILE A 52 -19.65 12.30 5.44
N LEU A 53 -18.40 12.34 5.04
CA LEU A 53 -18.01 12.66 3.68
C LEU A 53 -18.11 11.40 2.81
N ILE A 54 -18.58 11.56 1.57
CA ILE A 54 -18.73 10.46 0.63
C ILE A 54 -18.26 10.86 -0.77
N SER A 55 -17.55 9.95 -1.44
CA SER A 55 -17.14 10.14 -2.82
C SER A 55 -18.31 9.95 -3.78
N ALA A 56 -18.63 11.00 -4.55
CA ALA A 56 -19.76 11.02 -5.49
C ALA A 56 -19.35 10.64 -6.92
N ALA A 57 -18.06 10.50 -7.22
CA ALA A 57 -17.52 10.12 -8.52
C ALA A 57 -16.26 9.27 -8.37
N GLY A 58 -15.74 8.70 -9.44
CA GLY A 58 -14.59 7.79 -9.40
C GLY A 58 -14.91 6.52 -8.63
N THR A 59 -14.25 6.28 -7.51
CA THR A 59 -14.62 5.20 -6.57
C THR A 59 -15.82 5.66 -5.75
N ILE A 60 -17.03 5.47 -6.32
CA ILE A 60 -18.28 5.91 -5.71
C ILE A 60 -18.52 5.19 -4.39
N GLY A 61 -18.97 5.94 -3.38
CA GLY A 61 -19.40 5.39 -2.10
C GLY A 61 -18.30 5.24 -1.05
N LYS A 62 -17.07 5.60 -1.35
CA LYS A 62 -16.04 5.67 -0.30
C LYS A 62 -16.43 6.72 0.73
N THR A 63 -16.49 6.33 2.00
CA THR A 63 -16.92 7.19 3.13
C THR A 63 -15.76 7.50 4.07
N VAL A 64 -15.82 8.69 4.66
CA VAL A 64 -14.89 9.13 5.72
C VAL A 64 -15.70 9.94 6.72
N ILE A 65 -15.53 9.71 8.02
CA ILE A 65 -16.05 10.61 9.07
C ILE A 65 -15.05 11.77 9.18
N PHE A 66 -15.52 12.99 9.03
CA PHE A 66 -14.68 14.17 9.16
C PHE A 66 -14.23 14.35 10.62
N ASP A 67 -12.94 14.36 10.84
CA ASP A 67 -12.31 14.47 12.15
C ASP A 67 -12.28 15.90 12.71
N GLY A 68 -12.55 16.91 11.84
CA GLY A 68 -12.51 18.32 12.17
C GLY A 68 -11.16 18.99 11.96
N GLU A 69 -10.15 18.23 11.51
CA GLU A 69 -8.85 18.78 11.19
C GLU A 69 -8.91 19.68 9.94
N ASP A 70 -8.07 20.72 9.92
CA ASP A 70 -8.06 21.69 8.84
C ASP A 70 -7.67 21.00 7.52
N SER A 71 -8.65 20.86 6.63
CA SER A 71 -8.52 20.22 5.33
C SER A 71 -9.57 20.75 4.36
N TYR A 72 -9.39 20.58 3.06
CA TYR A 72 -10.34 21.01 2.05
C TYR A 72 -10.65 19.91 1.04
N PHE A 73 -11.85 19.90 0.47
CA PHE A 73 -12.34 18.78 -0.32
C PHE A 73 -12.76 19.21 -1.72
N GLN A 74 -12.48 18.35 -2.70
CA GLN A 74 -12.82 18.62 -4.10
C GLN A 74 -14.34 18.77 -4.26
N ASP A 75 -14.75 19.88 -4.85
CA ASP A 75 -16.12 20.23 -5.14
C ASP A 75 -16.85 19.14 -5.93
N SER A 76 -18.14 19.05 -5.77
CA SER A 76 -19.05 18.12 -6.47
C SER A 76 -18.67 16.64 -6.52
N ASN A 77 -17.41 16.28 -6.30
CA ASN A 77 -16.92 14.90 -6.27
C ASN A 77 -16.86 14.32 -4.84
N ILE A 78 -16.80 15.21 -3.84
CA ILE A 78 -16.90 14.84 -2.43
C ILE A 78 -18.05 15.67 -1.84
N VAL A 79 -19.05 14.97 -1.35
CA VAL A 79 -20.23 15.54 -0.68
C VAL A 79 -20.24 15.05 0.75
N TRP A 80 -21.06 15.64 1.62
CA TRP A 80 -21.22 15.18 2.98
C TRP A 80 -22.67 15.13 3.41
N ILE A 81 -22.92 14.34 4.41
CA ILE A 81 -24.21 14.16 5.07
C ILE A 81 -24.10 14.81 6.44
N GLU A 82 -24.96 15.79 6.69
CA GLU A 82 -25.20 16.37 8.00
C GLU A 82 -26.32 15.55 8.67
N ASN A 83 -26.02 14.95 9.82
CA ASN A 83 -26.96 14.12 10.57
C ASN A 83 -27.02 14.61 12.02
N ASP A 84 -28.22 14.74 12.57
CA ASP A 84 -28.46 15.23 13.93
C ASP A 84 -28.31 14.15 15.02
N GLU A 85 -28.00 12.93 14.61
CA GLU A 85 -27.84 11.73 15.44
C GLU A 85 -29.05 11.36 16.32
N SER A 86 -30.22 12.00 16.11
CA SER A 86 -31.41 11.75 16.89
C SER A 86 -32.01 10.35 16.70
N LYS A 87 -31.81 9.75 15.53
CA LYS A 87 -32.36 8.44 15.17
C LYS A 87 -31.27 7.46 14.72
N VAL A 88 -30.23 7.96 14.10
CA VAL A 88 -29.12 7.18 13.55
C VAL A 88 -27.82 7.86 13.95
N THR A 89 -26.91 7.13 14.60
CA THR A 89 -25.59 7.68 14.92
C THR A 89 -24.74 7.83 13.67
N ASN A 90 -23.83 8.82 13.63
CA ASN A 90 -22.91 9.00 12.51
C ASN A 90 -22.03 7.77 12.29
N GLN A 91 -21.62 7.10 13.37
CA GLN A 91 -20.81 5.89 13.28
C GLN A 91 -21.57 4.73 12.63
N PHE A 92 -22.85 4.54 12.99
CA PHE A 92 -23.70 3.51 12.37
C PHE A 92 -23.96 3.84 10.90
N LEU A 93 -24.29 5.10 10.60
CA LEU A 93 -24.51 5.56 9.22
C LEU A 93 -23.25 5.40 8.37
N TYR A 94 -22.08 5.66 8.92
CA TYR A 94 -20.79 5.42 8.24
C TYR A 94 -20.62 3.96 7.80
N TYR A 95 -20.87 3.01 8.69
CA TYR A 95 -20.78 1.59 8.34
C TYR A 95 -21.90 1.15 7.39
N PHE A 96 -23.11 1.63 7.60
CA PHE A 96 -24.21 1.35 6.68
C PHE A 96 -23.90 1.79 5.24
N LEU A 97 -23.34 2.97 5.06
CA LEU A 97 -22.99 3.49 3.74
C LEU A 97 -21.87 2.66 3.06
N GLN A 98 -21.01 1.98 3.81
CA GLN A 98 -20.00 1.08 3.26
C GLN A 98 -20.60 -0.19 2.63
N THR A 99 -21.82 -0.56 2.96
CA THR A 99 -22.56 -1.62 2.26
C THR A 99 -22.98 -1.23 0.83
N ASN A 100 -22.71 0.01 0.41
CA ASN A 100 -23.09 0.59 -0.88
C ASN A 100 -24.61 0.47 -1.17
N PRO A 101 -25.50 0.92 -0.26
CA PRO A 101 -26.94 0.71 -0.35
C PRO A 101 -27.60 1.45 -1.54
N PHE A 102 -26.87 2.36 -2.16
CA PHE A 102 -27.30 3.14 -3.33
C PHE A 102 -26.96 2.48 -4.68
N ILE A 103 -26.21 1.36 -4.67
CA ILE A 103 -25.96 0.57 -5.88
C ILE A 103 -27.15 -0.36 -6.10
N THR A 104 -27.99 -0.06 -7.07
CA THR A 104 -29.11 -0.92 -7.42
C THR A 104 -28.64 -2.17 -8.16
N THR A 105 -29.19 -3.34 -7.81
CA THR A 105 -28.84 -4.66 -8.35
C THR A 105 -29.23 -4.87 -9.83
N ASN A 106 -29.79 -3.86 -10.49
CA ASN A 106 -30.27 -3.95 -11.88
C ASN A 106 -29.21 -3.66 -12.97
N GLY A 107 -27.94 -3.94 -12.68
CA GLY A 107 -26.87 -3.98 -13.70
C GLY A 107 -26.43 -2.64 -14.30
N SER A 108 -27.00 -1.52 -13.92
CA SER A 108 -26.51 -0.20 -14.35
C SER A 108 -25.47 0.33 -13.37
N THR A 109 -24.23 0.39 -13.80
CA THR A 109 -23.16 1.04 -13.03
C THR A 109 -23.50 2.53 -12.88
N ILE A 110 -23.77 2.99 -11.64
CA ILE A 110 -23.98 4.40 -11.35
C ILE A 110 -22.69 5.14 -11.68
N LYS A 111 -22.71 6.00 -12.70
CA LYS A 111 -21.54 6.80 -13.10
C LYS A 111 -21.23 7.93 -12.12
N ARG A 112 -22.20 8.33 -11.31
CA ARG A 112 -22.09 9.39 -10.30
C ARG A 112 -23.19 9.23 -9.26
N LEU A 113 -22.84 9.49 -7.98
CA LEU A 113 -23.79 9.57 -6.89
C LEU A 113 -24.36 10.99 -6.81
N TYR A 114 -25.68 11.12 -6.92
CA TYR A 114 -26.39 12.38 -6.78
C TYR A 114 -27.03 12.49 -5.38
N ASN A 115 -27.35 13.71 -4.96
CA ASN A 115 -27.97 13.95 -3.66
C ASN A 115 -29.29 13.19 -3.48
N ASP A 116 -30.07 13.02 -4.57
CA ASP A 116 -31.32 12.29 -4.52
C ASP A 116 -31.10 10.79 -4.28
N ASN A 117 -30.04 10.20 -4.83
CA ASN A 117 -29.67 8.82 -4.51
C ASN A 117 -29.40 8.62 -3.00
N LEU A 118 -28.73 9.58 -2.37
CA LEU A 118 -28.49 9.54 -0.92
C LEU A 118 -29.80 9.74 -0.12
N ARG A 119 -30.66 10.69 -0.52
CA ARG A 119 -31.93 10.97 0.16
C ARG A 119 -32.93 9.83 0.06
N ASP A 120 -32.94 9.14 -1.09
CA ASP A 120 -33.83 8.01 -1.34
C ASP A 120 -33.32 6.69 -0.75
N THR A 121 -32.09 6.68 -0.24
CA THR A 121 -31.50 5.50 0.40
C THR A 121 -32.23 5.20 1.71
N LYS A 122 -32.80 4.00 1.81
CA LYS A 122 -33.54 3.56 3.00
C LYS A 122 -32.64 2.69 3.87
N ILE A 123 -32.60 2.99 5.16
CA ILE A 123 -31.99 2.13 6.16
C ILE A 123 -33.08 1.16 6.67
N PRO A 124 -33.00 -0.13 6.34
CA PRO A 124 -34.00 -1.10 6.79
C PRO A 124 -33.87 -1.32 8.31
N ASN A 125 -35.02 -1.45 8.99
CA ASN A 125 -35.08 -1.85 10.42
C ASN A 125 -34.06 -1.14 11.32
N VAL A 126 -34.10 0.21 11.34
CA VAL A 126 -33.16 1.02 12.13
C VAL A 126 -33.13 0.54 13.59
N PRO A 127 -32.00 0.04 14.11
CA PRO A 127 -31.89 -0.42 15.49
C PRO A 127 -32.01 0.73 16.48
N SER A 128 -32.26 0.43 17.76
CA SER A 128 -32.13 1.44 18.82
C SER A 128 -30.72 2.03 18.87
N ILE A 129 -30.57 3.26 19.37
CA ILE A 129 -29.26 3.91 19.53
C ILE A 129 -28.28 3.02 20.31
N GLN A 130 -28.78 2.33 21.34
CA GLN A 130 -27.95 1.39 22.12
C GLN A 130 -27.42 0.24 21.25
N GLN A 131 -28.25 -0.37 20.44
CA GLN A 131 -27.85 -1.44 19.51
C GLN A 131 -26.93 -0.92 18.40
N GLN A 132 -27.18 0.28 17.88
CA GLN A 132 -26.27 0.93 16.93
C GLN A 132 -24.87 1.09 17.52
N ASN A 133 -24.74 1.54 18.76
CA ASN A 133 -23.46 1.67 19.45
C ASN A 133 -22.79 0.30 19.64
N GLN A 134 -23.50 -0.74 20.04
CA GLN A 134 -22.95 -2.08 20.17
C GLN A 134 -22.40 -2.62 18.85
N ILE A 135 -23.14 -2.43 17.74
CA ILE A 135 -22.72 -2.79 16.39
C ILE A 135 -21.43 -2.05 16.00
N THR A 136 -21.43 -0.73 16.20
CA THR A 136 -20.28 0.10 15.82
C THR A 136 -19.06 -0.10 16.70
N ASP A 137 -19.24 -0.49 17.97
CA ASP A 137 -18.14 -0.86 18.86
C ASP A 137 -17.41 -2.10 18.36
N ILE A 138 -18.16 -3.13 17.88
CA ILE A 138 -17.56 -4.35 17.31
C ILE A 138 -16.79 -4.03 16.03
N LEU A 139 -17.43 -3.37 15.06
CA LEU A 139 -16.79 -3.04 13.79
C LEU A 139 -15.62 -2.07 13.98
N GLY A 140 -15.78 -1.07 14.84
CA GLY A 140 -14.74 -0.11 15.19
C GLY A 140 -13.54 -0.73 15.88
N ALA A 141 -13.75 -1.77 16.72
CA ALA A 141 -12.65 -2.50 17.34
C ALA A 141 -11.80 -3.24 16.29
N LEU A 142 -12.44 -3.83 15.25
CA LEU A 142 -11.74 -4.46 14.13
C LEU A 142 -10.93 -3.45 13.33
N ASP A 143 -11.56 -2.33 12.93
CA ASP A 143 -10.88 -1.27 12.18
C ASP A 143 -9.72 -0.65 12.97
N LYS A 144 -9.91 -0.40 14.27
CA LYS A 144 -8.86 0.12 15.14
C LYS A 144 -7.68 -0.84 15.25
N LYS A 145 -7.95 -2.16 15.35
CA LYS A 145 -6.88 -3.16 15.39
C LYS A 145 -6.11 -3.21 14.08
N ILE A 146 -6.80 -3.15 12.93
CA ILE A 146 -6.16 -3.06 11.60
C ILE A 146 -5.29 -1.81 11.51
N GLN A 147 -5.79 -0.67 11.96
CA GLN A 147 -5.03 0.59 11.96
C GLN A 147 -3.77 0.52 12.81
N ILE A 148 -3.88 -0.02 14.04
CA ILE A 148 -2.72 -0.19 14.94
C ILE A 148 -1.68 -1.14 14.30
N ASN A 149 -2.12 -2.27 13.75
CA ASN A 149 -1.23 -3.20 13.08
C ASN A 149 -0.49 -2.54 11.89
N ASN A 150 -1.20 -1.72 11.08
CA ASN A 150 -0.58 -0.97 9.99
C ASN A 150 0.46 0.03 10.49
N GLN A 151 0.18 0.73 11.59
CA GLN A 151 1.13 1.65 12.20
C GLN A 151 2.37 0.92 12.70
N ILE A 152 2.21 -0.21 13.39
CA ILE A 152 3.34 -1.04 13.83
C ILE A 152 4.17 -1.52 12.63
N ASN A 153 3.53 -1.96 11.54
CA ASN A 153 4.24 -2.40 10.34
C ASN A 153 5.08 -1.26 9.72
N GLN A 154 4.52 -0.05 9.65
CA GLN A 154 5.25 1.12 9.14
C GLN A 154 6.47 1.45 10.01
N GLU A 155 6.33 1.42 11.33
CA GLU A 155 7.43 1.67 12.26
C GLU A 155 8.53 0.60 12.16
N LEU A 156 8.16 -0.68 12.10
CA LEU A 156 9.12 -1.77 11.96
C LEU A 156 9.89 -1.69 10.64
N GLU A 157 9.21 -1.39 9.54
CA GLU A 157 9.84 -1.21 8.24
C GLU A 157 10.77 0.02 8.24
N ALA A 158 10.35 1.12 8.85
CA ALA A 158 11.16 2.33 9.00
C ALA A 158 12.42 2.08 9.87
N MET A 159 12.30 1.29 10.94
CA MET A 159 13.44 0.88 11.74
C MET A 159 14.44 0.04 10.94
N ALA A 160 13.95 -0.95 10.18
CA ALA A 160 14.80 -1.78 9.32
C ALA A 160 15.46 -0.96 8.19
N LYS A 161 14.72 -0.01 7.58
CA LYS A 161 15.26 0.91 6.58
C LYS A 161 16.35 1.81 7.18
N THR A 162 16.12 2.36 8.36
CA THR A 162 17.12 3.19 9.06
C THR A 162 18.41 2.42 9.32
N LEU A 163 18.29 1.15 9.74
CA LEU A 163 19.46 0.28 9.93
C LEU A 163 20.18 0.01 8.60
N TYR A 164 19.42 -0.25 7.52
CA TYR A 164 19.97 -0.42 6.18
C TYR A 164 20.73 0.82 5.72
N ASP A 165 20.11 2.01 5.86
CA ASP A 165 20.74 3.27 5.46
C ASP A 165 22.02 3.54 6.27
N TYR A 166 22.00 3.27 7.57
CA TYR A 166 23.16 3.44 8.43
C TYR A 166 24.31 2.49 8.04
N TRP A 167 24.02 1.22 7.77
CA TRP A 167 25.04 0.21 7.48
C TRP A 167 25.54 0.23 6.03
N PHE A 168 24.65 0.40 5.05
CA PHE A 168 24.97 0.19 3.63
C PHE A 168 24.96 1.46 2.78
N VAL A 169 24.37 2.54 3.28
CA VAL A 169 24.41 3.85 2.61
C VAL A 169 25.44 4.76 3.25
N GLN A 170 25.47 4.85 4.58
CA GLN A 170 26.43 5.66 5.33
C GLN A 170 27.72 4.90 5.65
N PHE A 171 27.70 3.55 5.64
CA PHE A 171 28.79 2.65 5.94
C PHE A 171 29.24 2.65 7.42
N ASP A 172 28.34 2.95 8.31
CA ASP A 172 28.55 2.95 9.76
C ASP A 172 28.05 1.65 10.43
N PHE A 173 28.22 0.51 9.74
CA PHE A 173 28.03 -0.80 10.35
C PHE A 173 29.03 -1.02 11.51
N PRO A 174 28.70 -1.87 12.51
CA PRO A 174 29.62 -2.14 13.64
C PRO A 174 30.93 -2.77 13.17
N ASP A 175 32.04 -2.16 13.54
CA ASP A 175 33.38 -2.75 13.40
C ASP A 175 33.60 -3.87 14.42
N GLN A 176 34.82 -4.42 14.47
CA GLN A 176 35.20 -5.48 15.41
C GLN A 176 35.08 -5.07 16.89
N ASN A 177 35.05 -3.76 17.19
CA ASN A 177 34.88 -3.20 18.51
C ASN A 177 33.47 -2.70 18.78
N GLY A 178 32.51 -2.92 17.84
CA GLY A 178 31.15 -2.43 17.93
C GLY A 178 31.01 -0.94 17.64
N LYS A 179 32.06 -0.25 17.13
CA LYS A 179 32.00 1.18 16.77
C LYS A 179 31.52 1.34 15.31
N PRO A 180 30.88 2.48 14.96
CA PRO A 180 30.51 2.79 13.58
C PRO A 180 31.75 2.79 12.66
N TYR A 181 31.76 1.98 11.61
CA TYR A 181 32.95 1.73 10.80
C TYR A 181 33.54 3.00 10.19
N LYS A 182 32.81 3.68 9.35
CA LYS A 182 33.28 4.87 8.61
C LYS A 182 33.59 6.03 9.57
N SER A 183 32.65 6.34 10.45
CA SER A 183 32.77 7.47 11.39
C SER A 183 33.90 7.28 12.42
N SER A 184 34.35 6.05 12.65
CA SER A 184 35.49 5.73 13.54
C SER A 184 36.82 5.58 12.77
N GLY A 185 36.88 5.98 11.49
CA GLY A 185 38.08 5.95 10.68
C GLY A 185 38.34 4.63 9.93
N GLY A 186 37.30 3.83 9.73
CA GLY A 186 37.35 2.63 8.89
C GLY A 186 37.87 2.94 7.49
N LYS A 187 38.68 2.05 6.94
CA LYS A 187 39.35 2.28 5.66
C LYS A 187 38.38 2.23 4.50
N MET A 188 38.35 3.29 3.72
CA MET A 188 37.50 3.44 2.56
C MET A 188 38.33 3.36 1.27
N VAL A 189 37.77 2.80 0.19
CA VAL A 189 38.41 2.64 -1.11
C VAL A 189 37.48 3.19 -2.18
N TYR A 190 38.01 4.01 -3.10
CA TYR A 190 37.24 4.56 -4.20
C TYR A 190 36.82 3.47 -5.18
N ASN A 191 35.51 3.38 -5.45
CA ASN A 191 34.96 2.49 -6.44
C ASN A 191 34.57 3.29 -7.70
N PRO A 192 35.18 3.00 -8.88
CA PRO A 192 34.96 3.77 -10.10
C PRO A 192 33.57 3.52 -10.71
N GLU A 193 32.94 2.39 -10.43
CA GLU A 193 31.61 2.04 -10.98
C GLU A 193 30.51 2.86 -10.27
N PHE A 194 30.61 3.00 -8.95
CA PHE A 194 29.68 3.81 -8.15
C PHE A 194 30.13 5.27 -8.00
N LYS A 195 31.32 5.61 -8.47
CA LYS A 195 31.93 6.94 -8.37
C LYS A 195 31.92 7.49 -6.93
N ARG A 196 32.10 6.61 -5.96
CA ARG A 196 32.14 6.93 -4.52
C ARG A 196 33.05 5.99 -3.77
N GLU A 197 33.42 6.39 -2.55
CA GLU A 197 34.16 5.50 -1.65
C GLU A 197 33.21 4.45 -1.05
N ILE A 198 33.69 3.23 -0.93
CA ILE A 198 33.05 2.10 -0.25
C ILE A 198 34.02 1.48 0.75
N PRO A 199 33.57 0.73 1.77
CA PRO A 199 34.44 0.08 2.73
C PRO A 199 35.46 -0.85 2.06
N GLU A 200 36.68 -0.90 2.60
CA GLU A 200 37.69 -1.85 2.10
C GLU A 200 37.18 -3.29 2.19
N GLY A 201 37.41 -4.07 1.16
CA GLY A 201 36.93 -5.45 1.05
C GLY A 201 35.49 -5.62 0.57
N TRP A 202 34.75 -4.50 0.41
CA TRP A 202 33.45 -4.55 -0.25
C TRP A 202 33.60 -4.37 -1.75
N GLY A 203 32.62 -4.89 -2.49
CA GLY A 203 32.61 -4.83 -3.96
C GLY A 203 31.31 -4.26 -4.50
N VAL A 204 31.14 -4.45 -5.79
CA VAL A 204 29.92 -4.20 -6.54
C VAL A 204 29.58 -5.48 -7.28
N ALA A 205 28.33 -5.88 -7.23
CA ALA A 205 27.86 -7.06 -7.90
C ALA A 205 26.49 -6.80 -8.54
N SER A 206 26.12 -7.58 -9.54
CA SER A 206 24.76 -7.57 -10.09
C SER A 206 23.82 -8.41 -9.24
N ILE A 207 22.49 -8.19 -9.37
CA ILE A 207 21.50 -9.02 -8.66
C ILE A 207 21.73 -10.50 -8.93
N ARG A 208 22.07 -10.88 -10.19
CA ARG A 208 22.35 -12.26 -10.56
C ARG A 208 23.55 -12.88 -9.85
N ASP A 209 24.48 -12.07 -9.36
CA ASP A 209 25.64 -12.52 -8.60
C ASP A 209 25.29 -12.81 -7.13
N PHE A 210 24.18 -12.21 -6.62
CA PHE A 210 23.60 -12.55 -5.31
C PHE A 210 22.69 -13.77 -5.39
N GLU A 211 21.80 -13.78 -6.39
CA GLU A 211 20.79 -14.81 -6.58
C GLU A 211 20.62 -15.10 -8.08
N SER A 212 20.88 -16.33 -8.45
CA SER A 212 20.85 -16.76 -9.86
C SER A 212 19.44 -17.04 -10.35
N ASN A 213 18.54 -17.40 -9.45
CA ASN A 213 17.18 -17.81 -9.77
C ASN A 213 16.23 -16.62 -9.87
N ILE A 214 16.22 -15.98 -11.03
CA ILE A 214 15.32 -14.85 -11.34
C ILE A 214 14.25 -15.33 -12.32
N ILE A 215 12.99 -15.11 -11.97
CA ILE A 215 11.82 -15.57 -12.74
C ILE A 215 11.02 -14.35 -13.21
N THR A 216 10.82 -14.23 -14.52
CA THR A 216 9.81 -13.30 -15.08
C THR A 216 8.49 -14.03 -15.22
N GLY A 217 7.43 -13.46 -14.70
CA GLY A 217 6.10 -14.03 -14.79
C GLY A 217 5.55 -14.09 -16.21
N LYS A 218 4.39 -14.71 -16.36
CA LYS A 218 3.66 -14.81 -17.62
C LYS A 218 2.16 -14.86 -17.32
N THR A 219 1.36 -14.20 -18.15
CA THR A 219 -0.11 -14.28 -18.06
C THR A 219 -0.62 -15.42 -18.94
N PRO A 220 -1.38 -16.39 -18.41
CA PRO A 220 -2.11 -17.36 -19.22
C PRO A 220 -3.08 -16.66 -20.18
N SER A 221 -3.50 -17.35 -21.25
CA SER A 221 -4.43 -16.77 -22.21
C SER A 221 -5.75 -16.37 -21.53
N ARG A 222 -6.10 -15.09 -21.63
CA ARG A 222 -7.37 -14.55 -21.08
C ARG A 222 -8.60 -14.93 -21.92
N THR A 223 -8.41 -15.46 -23.13
CA THR A 223 -9.51 -15.99 -23.95
C THR A 223 -10.03 -17.33 -23.43
N ASN A 224 -9.25 -18.02 -22.59
CA ASN A 224 -9.69 -19.21 -21.90
C ASN A 224 -9.94 -18.89 -20.42
N SER A 225 -11.23 -18.73 -20.06
CA SER A 225 -11.67 -18.44 -18.68
C SER A 225 -11.26 -19.52 -17.67
N ASP A 226 -11.11 -20.76 -18.12
CA ASP A 226 -10.78 -21.91 -17.27
C ASP A 226 -9.35 -21.82 -16.68
N ASN A 227 -8.55 -20.88 -17.17
CA ASN A 227 -7.23 -20.60 -16.59
C ASN A 227 -7.31 -19.85 -15.24
N PHE A 228 -8.44 -19.19 -14.94
CA PHE A 228 -8.58 -18.26 -13.82
C PHE A 228 -9.69 -18.70 -12.85
N GLY A 229 -9.65 -18.14 -11.61
CA GLY A 229 -10.69 -18.38 -10.61
C GLY A 229 -10.48 -19.64 -9.76
N GLY A 230 -9.27 -20.21 -9.76
CA GLY A 230 -8.89 -21.30 -8.84
C GLY A 230 -8.33 -20.79 -7.50
N GLU A 231 -7.41 -21.55 -6.91
CA GLU A 231 -6.85 -21.25 -5.59
C GLU A 231 -5.40 -20.71 -5.63
N ILE A 232 -4.73 -20.76 -6.79
CA ILE A 232 -3.32 -20.37 -6.91
C ILE A 232 -3.21 -18.85 -7.08
N PRO A 233 -2.54 -18.12 -6.19
CA PRO A 233 -2.41 -16.67 -6.29
C PRO A 233 -1.73 -16.27 -7.60
N PHE A 234 -2.32 -15.25 -8.27
CA PHE A 234 -1.77 -14.65 -9.48
C PHE A 234 -1.49 -13.17 -9.23
N ILE A 235 -0.25 -12.89 -8.90
CA ILE A 235 0.20 -11.58 -8.43
C ILE A 235 0.34 -10.61 -9.60
N THR A 236 -0.25 -9.42 -9.45
CA THR A 236 -0.13 -8.27 -10.34
C THR A 236 0.49 -7.08 -9.59
N ILE A 237 0.81 -6.00 -10.29
CA ILE A 237 1.38 -4.78 -9.67
C ILE A 237 0.45 -4.22 -8.59
N GLY A 238 -0.88 -4.31 -8.82
CA GLY A 238 -1.88 -3.81 -7.85
C GLY A 238 -1.82 -4.55 -6.51
N ASP A 239 -1.46 -5.83 -6.53
CA ASP A 239 -1.41 -6.67 -5.35
C ASP A 239 -0.12 -6.45 -4.53
N ILE A 240 0.97 -6.00 -5.18
CA ILE A 240 2.24 -5.65 -4.51
C ILE A 240 2.13 -4.28 -3.83
N ARG A 241 1.43 -3.34 -4.47
CA ARG A 241 1.41 -1.95 -4.02
C ARG A 241 0.95 -1.78 -2.57
N GLY A 242 1.83 -1.22 -1.73
CA GLY A 242 1.56 -0.98 -0.31
C GLY A 242 1.63 -2.22 0.58
N ASN A 243 2.06 -3.37 0.06
CA ASN A 243 2.17 -4.62 0.79
C ASN A 243 3.61 -5.12 0.80
N THR A 244 4.21 -5.24 1.98
CA THR A 244 5.52 -5.90 2.15
C THR A 244 5.38 -7.41 1.95
N TYR A 245 4.28 -8.00 2.41
CA TYR A 245 3.90 -9.40 2.19
C TYR A 245 2.55 -9.48 1.48
N ILE A 246 2.48 -10.26 0.41
CA ILE A 246 1.31 -10.36 -0.48
C ILE A 246 0.43 -11.52 -0.04
N TYR A 247 -0.60 -11.22 0.77
CA TYR A 247 -1.56 -12.20 1.29
C TYR A 247 -2.78 -12.41 0.41
N ARG A 248 -3.08 -11.46 -0.47
CA ARG A 248 -4.27 -11.52 -1.32
C ARG A 248 -3.95 -10.99 -2.70
N THR A 249 -4.48 -11.66 -3.70
CA THR A 249 -4.41 -11.25 -5.09
C THR A 249 -5.80 -10.94 -5.62
N SER A 250 -5.86 -10.02 -6.55
CA SER A 250 -7.11 -9.66 -7.26
C SER A 250 -7.61 -10.77 -8.18
N GLU A 251 -6.70 -11.63 -8.63
CA GLU A 251 -6.97 -12.77 -9.50
C GLU A 251 -6.25 -14.02 -8.96
N THR A 252 -6.80 -15.18 -9.30
CA THR A 252 -6.19 -16.48 -9.01
C THR A 252 -6.16 -17.34 -10.26
N LEU A 253 -5.27 -18.32 -10.30
CA LEU A 253 -5.20 -19.31 -11.37
C LEU A 253 -5.78 -20.65 -10.90
N THR A 254 -6.37 -21.37 -11.85
CA THR A 254 -6.64 -22.80 -11.68
C THR A 254 -5.35 -23.61 -11.89
N ASP A 255 -5.37 -24.91 -11.58
CA ASP A 255 -4.28 -25.82 -11.91
C ASP A 255 -3.98 -25.83 -13.42
N LEU A 256 -5.01 -25.69 -14.26
CA LEU A 256 -4.85 -25.57 -15.69
C LEU A 256 -4.07 -24.31 -16.06
N GLY A 257 -4.48 -23.15 -15.55
CA GLY A 257 -3.80 -21.88 -15.77
C GLY A 257 -2.35 -21.88 -15.30
N ALA A 258 -2.09 -22.42 -14.12
CA ALA A 258 -0.75 -22.58 -13.57
C ALA A 258 0.10 -23.56 -14.40
N SER A 259 -0.49 -24.65 -14.91
CA SER A 259 0.20 -25.64 -15.71
C SER A 259 0.81 -25.10 -17.00
N VAL A 260 0.22 -24.03 -17.57
CA VAL A 260 0.73 -23.35 -18.77
C VAL A 260 2.11 -22.72 -18.54
N GLN A 261 2.46 -22.48 -17.27
CA GLN A 261 3.71 -21.80 -16.88
C GLN A 261 4.39 -22.45 -15.66
N LYS A 262 4.42 -23.77 -15.59
CA LYS A 262 4.99 -24.53 -14.45
C LYS A 262 6.38 -24.08 -14.01
N ASN A 263 7.25 -23.70 -14.95
CA ASN A 263 8.60 -23.22 -14.68
C ASN A 263 8.65 -21.75 -14.19
N LYS A 264 7.50 -21.12 -13.97
CA LYS A 264 7.35 -19.75 -13.46
C LYS A 264 6.78 -19.71 -12.04
N TYR A 265 6.66 -20.86 -11.41
CA TYR A 265 6.13 -20.98 -10.06
C TYR A 265 7.12 -20.39 -9.05
N LEU A 266 6.62 -19.56 -8.18
CA LEU A 266 7.39 -18.91 -7.13
C LEU A 266 7.09 -19.59 -5.79
N PRO A 267 8.10 -20.05 -5.05
CA PRO A 267 7.89 -20.46 -3.67
C PRO A 267 7.52 -19.27 -2.76
N GLU A 268 7.07 -19.57 -1.56
CA GLU A 268 6.93 -18.60 -0.46
C GLU A 268 8.25 -17.83 -0.25
N GLU A 269 8.17 -16.59 0.24
CA GLU A 269 9.30 -15.69 0.51
C GLU A 269 10.11 -15.29 -0.75
N SER A 270 9.56 -15.45 -1.94
CA SER A 270 10.14 -14.89 -3.16
C SER A 270 9.91 -13.38 -3.23
N LEU A 271 10.90 -12.62 -3.66
CA LEU A 271 10.80 -11.17 -3.78
C LEU A 271 10.29 -10.77 -5.17
N CYS A 272 9.07 -10.27 -5.22
CA CYS A 272 8.43 -9.78 -6.45
C CYS A 272 8.72 -8.29 -6.64
N VAL A 273 9.16 -7.91 -7.85
CA VAL A 273 9.50 -6.53 -8.21
C VAL A 273 8.81 -6.14 -9.51
N SER A 274 8.02 -5.07 -9.49
CA SER A 274 7.42 -4.54 -10.71
C SER A 274 8.45 -3.84 -11.59
N CYS A 275 8.48 -4.20 -12.87
CA CYS A 275 9.50 -3.75 -13.83
C CYS A 275 8.90 -3.05 -15.07
N ILE A 276 7.57 -3.01 -15.19
CA ILE A 276 6.86 -2.43 -16.34
C ILE A 276 5.72 -1.55 -15.81
N ALA A 277 5.44 -0.44 -16.47
CA ALA A 277 4.42 0.56 -16.14
C ALA A 277 4.69 1.28 -14.82
N THR A 278 4.33 0.74 -13.67
CA THR A 278 4.73 1.25 -12.36
C THR A 278 5.91 0.44 -11.87
N VAL A 279 7.11 1.00 -12.01
CA VAL A 279 8.37 0.32 -11.67
C VAL A 279 8.74 0.57 -10.22
N GLY A 280 9.22 -0.50 -9.52
CA GLY A 280 9.76 -0.40 -8.16
C GLY A 280 8.77 -0.68 -7.04
N GLU A 281 7.57 -1.22 -7.33
CA GLU A 281 6.74 -1.84 -6.29
C GLU A 281 7.38 -3.19 -5.91
N ILE A 282 7.60 -3.44 -4.63
CA ILE A 282 8.36 -4.58 -4.13
C ILE A 282 7.62 -5.24 -2.97
N GLY A 283 7.47 -6.56 -3.02
CA GLY A 283 6.85 -7.33 -1.95
C GLY A 283 7.19 -8.82 -2.01
N PHE A 284 7.03 -9.51 -0.89
CA PHE A 284 7.28 -10.94 -0.74
C PHE A 284 6.02 -11.77 -0.95
N THR A 285 6.15 -12.93 -1.58
CA THR A 285 5.10 -13.95 -1.60
C THR A 285 4.92 -14.55 -0.21
N THR A 286 3.67 -14.86 0.16
CA THR A 286 3.34 -15.54 1.44
C THR A 286 3.02 -17.02 1.26
N GLU A 287 2.83 -17.42 0.02
CA GLU A 287 2.55 -18.80 -0.39
C GLU A 287 2.99 -19.01 -1.83
N PRO A 288 3.08 -20.26 -2.29
CA PRO A 288 3.43 -20.56 -3.67
C PRO A 288 2.49 -19.89 -4.67
N SER A 289 3.05 -19.10 -5.59
CA SER A 289 2.30 -18.16 -6.42
C SER A 289 2.83 -18.08 -7.86
N HIS A 290 2.06 -17.45 -8.74
CA HIS A 290 2.49 -17.01 -10.06
C HIS A 290 2.39 -15.48 -10.18
N THR A 291 3.15 -14.89 -11.10
CA THR A 291 3.09 -13.45 -11.42
C THR A 291 2.80 -13.23 -12.89
N ASN A 292 2.35 -12.03 -13.23
CA ASN A 292 2.24 -11.61 -14.63
C ASN A 292 3.62 -11.21 -15.20
N GLN A 293 3.69 -10.92 -16.50
CA GLN A 293 4.93 -10.57 -17.22
C GLN A 293 5.53 -9.21 -16.83
N GLN A 294 4.85 -8.41 -16.02
CA GLN A 294 5.31 -7.10 -15.56
C GLN A 294 6.23 -7.20 -14.33
N ILE A 295 6.35 -8.40 -13.76
CA ILE A 295 7.05 -8.67 -12.50
C ILE A 295 8.25 -9.59 -12.79
N ASN A 296 9.42 -9.18 -12.31
CA ASN A 296 10.59 -10.04 -12.14
C ASN A 296 10.69 -10.42 -10.67
N SER A 297 10.93 -11.69 -10.40
CA SER A 297 10.96 -12.21 -9.02
C SER A 297 12.29 -12.89 -8.74
N ILE A 298 12.80 -12.68 -7.54
CA ILE A 298 14.01 -13.34 -7.02
C ILE A 298 13.55 -14.49 -6.12
N VAL A 299 13.98 -15.71 -6.44
CA VAL A 299 13.84 -16.86 -5.57
C VAL A 299 15.16 -17.06 -4.84
N PHE A 300 15.14 -16.95 -3.52
CA PHE A 300 16.36 -16.94 -2.72
C PHE A 300 16.93 -18.35 -2.53
N GLU A 301 18.22 -18.50 -2.84
CA GLU A 301 19.04 -19.65 -2.48
C GLU A 301 19.76 -19.41 -1.15
N ASP A 302 20.14 -18.15 -0.86
CA ASP A 302 20.67 -17.68 0.43
C ASP A 302 19.67 -16.72 1.09
N GLU A 303 18.95 -17.18 2.09
CA GLU A 303 17.94 -16.39 2.82
C GLU A 303 18.53 -15.10 3.41
N THR A 304 19.83 -15.06 3.72
CA THR A 304 20.49 -13.89 4.27
C THR A 304 20.59 -12.71 3.28
N ASN A 305 20.31 -12.95 2.01
CA ASN A 305 20.20 -11.91 0.97
C ASN A 305 18.86 -11.19 0.99
N ARG A 306 17.80 -11.78 1.59
CA ARG A 306 16.39 -11.36 1.46
C ARG A 306 16.18 -9.89 1.80
N TYR A 307 16.45 -9.49 3.00
CA TYR A 307 16.16 -8.11 3.45
C TYR A 307 17.18 -7.10 2.95
N TYR A 308 18.42 -7.54 2.73
CA TYR A 308 19.42 -6.71 2.07
C TYR A 308 18.97 -6.33 0.65
N LEU A 309 18.59 -7.31 -0.18
CA LEU A 309 18.12 -7.07 -1.54
C LEU A 309 16.81 -6.28 -1.58
N TYR A 310 15.90 -6.52 -0.62
CA TYR A 310 14.67 -5.74 -0.49
C TYR A 310 14.97 -4.24 -0.38
N PHE A 311 15.82 -3.83 0.54
CA PHE A 311 16.17 -2.41 0.72
C PHE A 311 17.11 -1.89 -0.37
N ALA A 312 18.03 -2.69 -0.87
CA ALA A 312 18.90 -2.29 -1.96
C ALA A 312 18.11 -1.94 -3.22
N LEU A 313 17.10 -2.75 -3.56
CA LEU A 313 16.21 -2.50 -4.68
C LEU A 313 15.27 -1.32 -4.44
N LYS A 314 14.69 -1.18 -3.24
CA LYS A 314 13.93 0.02 -2.89
C LYS A 314 14.76 1.30 -3.09
N ASN A 315 15.95 1.33 -2.54
CA ASN A 315 16.87 2.46 -2.69
C ASN A 315 17.25 2.73 -4.15
N TYR A 316 17.49 1.67 -4.93
CA TYR A 316 17.77 1.79 -6.37
C TYR A 316 16.62 2.45 -7.11
N PHE A 317 15.38 1.99 -6.92
CA PHE A 317 14.22 2.52 -7.63
C PHE A 317 13.80 3.90 -7.12
N GLU A 318 13.94 4.22 -5.83
CA GLU A 318 13.72 5.56 -5.29
C GLU A 318 14.65 6.59 -5.97
N ASN A 319 15.95 6.28 -6.07
CA ASN A 319 16.93 7.14 -6.73
C ASN A 319 16.70 7.24 -8.25
N ALA A 320 16.31 6.15 -8.89
CA ALA A 320 15.98 6.11 -10.31
C ALA A 320 14.74 6.97 -10.64
N ASN A 321 13.70 6.91 -9.81
CA ASN A 321 12.49 7.73 -9.95
C ASN A 321 12.79 9.22 -9.76
N VAL A 322 13.70 9.60 -8.89
CA VAL A 322 14.19 10.99 -8.76
C VAL A 322 14.89 11.43 -10.05
N SER A 323 15.71 10.56 -10.66
CA SER A 323 16.40 10.86 -11.92
C SER A 323 15.45 10.90 -13.12
N ALA A 324 14.36 10.12 -13.12
CA ALA A 324 13.34 10.13 -14.18
C ALA A 324 12.56 11.46 -14.23
N LYS A 325 12.36 12.14 -13.10
CA LYS A 325 11.79 13.50 -13.06
C LYS A 325 12.66 14.52 -13.80
N THR A 326 13.93 14.20 -14.05
CA THR A 326 14.90 15.05 -14.81
C THR A 326 15.09 14.62 -16.27
N GLY A 327 14.29 13.68 -16.81
CA GLY A 327 14.23 13.38 -18.26
C GLY A 327 14.63 11.97 -18.71
N ASN A 328 15.02 11.07 -17.81
CA ASN A 328 15.29 9.65 -18.15
C ASN A 328 14.10 8.77 -17.74
N THR A 329 13.36 8.25 -18.70
CA THR A 329 12.20 7.39 -18.46
C THR A 329 12.64 5.94 -18.27
N PHE A 330 12.54 5.40 -17.05
CA PHE A 330 12.60 3.95 -16.81
C PHE A 330 11.28 3.31 -17.24
N ALA A 331 11.07 3.12 -18.54
CA ALA A 331 9.76 2.74 -19.01
C ALA A 331 9.49 1.22 -18.94
N ASN A 332 10.45 0.36 -19.23
CA ASN A 332 10.28 -1.10 -19.20
C ASN A 332 11.64 -1.77 -18.97
N MET A 333 11.76 -2.49 -17.87
CA MET A 333 12.97 -3.23 -17.51
C MET A 333 12.75 -4.73 -17.77
N ASN A 334 13.43 -5.28 -18.73
CA ASN A 334 13.38 -6.72 -19.00
C ASN A 334 14.16 -7.52 -17.93
N LYS A 335 14.14 -8.85 -18.03
CA LYS A 335 14.84 -9.73 -17.08
C LYS A 335 16.34 -9.48 -17.03
N GLU A 336 16.98 -9.27 -18.18
CA GLU A 336 18.43 -9.04 -18.26
C GLU A 336 18.82 -7.71 -17.60
N ASP A 337 18.07 -6.65 -17.89
CA ASP A 337 18.28 -5.34 -17.27
C ASP A 337 18.10 -5.42 -15.76
N PHE A 338 17.02 -6.08 -15.29
CA PHE A 338 16.74 -6.28 -13.86
C PHE A 338 17.86 -7.09 -13.18
N SER A 339 18.24 -8.23 -13.75
CA SER A 339 19.27 -9.09 -13.17
C SER A 339 20.68 -8.45 -13.21
N GLY A 340 20.87 -7.50 -14.14
CA GLY A 340 22.10 -6.72 -14.31
C GLY A 340 22.20 -5.49 -13.40
N ILE A 341 21.16 -5.13 -12.63
CA ILE A 341 21.22 -4.00 -11.70
C ILE A 341 22.39 -4.19 -10.74
N LYS A 342 23.28 -3.18 -10.73
CA LYS A 342 24.45 -3.18 -9.86
C LYS A 342 24.13 -2.59 -8.50
N ILE A 343 24.52 -3.31 -7.46
CA ILE A 343 24.38 -2.90 -6.07
C ILE A 343 25.70 -3.16 -5.32
N ILE A 344 25.87 -2.57 -4.16
CA ILE A 344 27.02 -2.81 -3.30
C ILE A 344 27.00 -4.26 -2.86
N PHE A 345 28.18 -4.91 -2.88
CA PHE A 345 28.38 -6.27 -2.40
C PHE A 345 29.11 -6.22 -1.04
N PRO A 346 28.36 -6.27 0.08
CA PRO A 346 28.94 -6.16 1.39
C PRO A 346 29.66 -7.44 1.82
N ASN A 347 30.49 -7.34 2.85
CA ASN A 347 31.03 -8.50 3.52
C ASN A 347 29.89 -9.42 4.02
N LYS A 348 30.08 -10.74 3.85
CA LYS A 348 29.10 -11.77 4.22
C LYS A 348 28.70 -11.70 5.70
N GLU A 349 29.66 -11.43 6.59
CA GLU A 349 29.40 -11.34 8.02
C GLU A 349 28.45 -10.17 8.34
N ILE A 350 28.72 -8.98 7.78
CA ILE A 350 27.88 -7.79 7.98
C ILE A 350 26.47 -8.00 7.43
N LYS A 351 26.36 -8.59 6.23
CA LYS A 351 25.07 -8.95 5.64
C LYS A 351 24.29 -9.91 6.54
N ASN A 352 24.94 -10.97 7.05
CA ASN A 352 24.31 -11.95 7.93
C ASN A 352 23.87 -11.33 9.26
N ASN A 353 24.67 -10.43 9.82
CA ASN A 353 24.30 -9.70 11.04
C ASN A 353 23.11 -8.78 10.80
N PHE A 354 23.07 -8.10 9.66
CA PHE A 354 21.90 -7.30 9.26
C PHE A 354 20.65 -8.17 9.15
N HIS A 355 20.73 -9.31 8.47
CA HIS A 355 19.61 -10.25 8.37
C HIS A 355 19.11 -10.69 9.75
N LYS A 356 19.98 -11.11 10.65
CA LYS A 356 19.62 -11.54 12.01
C LYS A 356 18.90 -10.46 12.82
N ILE A 357 19.27 -9.19 12.64
CA ILE A 357 18.62 -8.07 13.34
C ILE A 357 17.26 -7.75 12.71
N THR A 358 17.14 -7.83 11.40
CA THR A 358 15.93 -7.44 10.68
C THR A 358 14.89 -8.55 10.56
N GLU A 359 15.30 -9.82 10.63
CA GLU A 359 14.39 -10.98 10.57
C GLU A 359 13.22 -10.90 11.57
N PRO A 360 13.41 -10.56 12.86
CA PRO A 360 12.28 -10.39 13.78
C PRO A 360 11.29 -9.29 13.36
N TYR A 361 11.79 -8.21 12.73
CA TYR A 361 10.92 -7.12 12.26
C TYR A 361 10.05 -7.59 11.09
N PHE A 362 10.64 -8.27 10.11
CA PHE A 362 9.90 -8.78 8.96
C PHE A 362 8.97 -9.92 9.33
N SER A 363 9.37 -10.81 10.23
CA SER A 363 8.48 -11.84 10.80
C SER A 363 7.25 -11.23 11.48
N GLN A 364 7.44 -10.13 12.24
CA GLN A 364 6.33 -9.42 12.87
C GLN A 364 5.45 -8.72 11.84
N ILE A 365 6.03 -8.06 10.81
CA ILE A 365 5.28 -7.45 9.71
C ILE A 365 4.42 -8.51 9.00
N LYS A 366 5.01 -9.66 8.67
CA LYS A 366 4.30 -10.79 8.05
C LYS A 366 3.11 -11.22 8.89
N CYS A 367 3.32 -11.45 10.19
CA CYS A 367 2.26 -11.84 11.12
C CYS A 367 1.13 -10.80 11.16
N LEU A 368 1.46 -9.52 11.32
CA LEU A 368 0.46 -8.45 11.43
C LEU A 368 -0.30 -8.20 10.13
N GLN A 369 0.35 -8.31 8.97
CA GLN A 369 -0.34 -8.22 7.68
C GLN A 369 -1.30 -9.40 7.48
N GLY A 370 -0.91 -10.63 7.89
CA GLY A 370 -1.80 -11.78 7.90
C GLY A 370 -2.99 -11.61 8.84
N GLN A 371 -2.77 -11.08 10.05
CA GLN A 371 -3.87 -10.72 10.96
C GLN A 371 -4.82 -9.68 10.35
N ASN A 372 -4.28 -8.65 9.70
CA ASN A 372 -5.09 -7.63 9.05
C ASN A 372 -5.97 -8.19 7.95
N GLN A 373 -5.47 -9.18 7.19
CA GLN A 373 -6.29 -9.87 6.22
C GLN A 373 -7.48 -10.57 6.87
N GLN A 374 -7.24 -11.35 7.94
CA GLN A 374 -8.30 -12.06 8.66
C GLN A 374 -9.31 -11.08 9.28
N LEU A 375 -8.84 -10.00 9.90
CA LEU A 375 -9.69 -8.96 10.49
C LEU A 375 -10.55 -8.26 9.43
N THR A 376 -9.97 -7.97 8.26
CA THR A 376 -10.71 -7.38 7.13
C THR A 376 -11.78 -8.34 6.61
N GLN A 377 -11.46 -9.61 6.42
CA GLN A 377 -12.44 -10.62 6.01
C GLN A 377 -13.58 -10.76 7.03
N LEU A 378 -13.25 -10.80 8.31
CA LEU A 378 -14.24 -10.88 9.39
C LEU A 378 -15.15 -9.64 9.40
N ARG A 379 -14.57 -8.44 9.30
CA ARG A 379 -15.32 -7.19 9.24
C ARG A 379 -16.26 -7.18 8.03
N ASP A 380 -15.76 -7.50 6.85
CA ASP A 380 -16.52 -7.48 5.59
C ASP A 380 -17.64 -8.53 5.58
N TRP A 381 -17.45 -9.64 6.29
CA TRP A 381 -18.47 -10.66 6.49
C TRP A 381 -19.54 -10.23 7.51
N LEU A 382 -19.11 -9.63 8.65
CA LEU A 382 -20.03 -9.17 9.70
C LEU A 382 -20.84 -7.94 9.28
N LEU A 383 -20.24 -7.04 8.52
CA LEU A 383 -20.84 -5.75 8.17
C LEU A 383 -22.26 -5.87 7.58
N PRO A 384 -22.53 -6.64 6.50
CA PRO A 384 -23.88 -6.77 5.97
C PRO A 384 -24.84 -7.47 6.93
N MET A 385 -24.37 -8.44 7.71
CA MET A 385 -25.21 -9.20 8.65
C MET A 385 -25.69 -8.32 9.81
N LEU A 386 -24.81 -7.47 10.34
CA LEU A 386 -25.13 -6.54 11.42
C LEU A 386 -26.03 -5.39 10.92
N MET A 387 -25.74 -4.88 9.71
CA MET A 387 -26.53 -3.78 9.13
C MET A 387 -27.95 -4.20 8.71
N ASN A 388 -28.13 -5.46 8.32
CA ASN A 388 -29.45 -6.00 7.92
C ASN A 388 -30.22 -6.61 9.10
N GLY A 389 -29.69 -6.60 10.32
CA GLY A 389 -30.33 -7.18 11.51
C GLY A 389 -30.42 -8.70 11.48
N GLN A 390 -29.58 -9.39 10.70
CA GLN A 390 -29.50 -10.87 10.67
C GLN A 390 -28.79 -11.43 11.90
N VAL A 391 -27.97 -10.62 12.55
CA VAL A 391 -27.33 -10.91 13.83
C VAL A 391 -27.84 -9.88 14.84
N ILE A 392 -28.43 -10.34 15.92
CA ILE A 392 -28.87 -9.51 17.05
C ILE A 392 -27.78 -9.57 18.12
N ILE A 393 -27.33 -8.41 18.58
CA ILE A 393 -26.33 -8.24 19.64
C ILE A 393 -27.01 -7.89 20.94
#